data_5daab24aa9ee38af5bff815f94f1e926
#
_entry.id   5daab24aa9ee38af5bff815f94f1e926
#
_cell.length_a   1.000
_cell.length_b   1.000
_cell.length_c   1.000
_cell.angle_alpha   90.00
_cell.angle_beta   90.00
_cell.angle_gamma   90.00
#
_symmetry.space_group_name_H-M   'P 1'
#
loop_
_entity.id
_entity.type
_entity.pdbx_description
1 polymer ?
#
loop_
_entity_poly.entity_id
_entity_poly.type
_entity_poly.pdbx_seq_one_letter_code
_entity_poly.pdbx_strand_id
1 'polypeptide(L)'
;MQIIRETGPESGDILIHHDQTVQMLREVASGQREATLRMYQPNPTVAFGRRDELNPGFAAASAACAEHGFEVLVRKVGGHAAAYHQGCLVVDHFQPASDARSGNTLRYE
;
A
#
# COMPACT_ATOMS: atom_id res chain seq x y z
N MET A 1 -12.43 -13.76 8.86
CA MET A 1 -11.56 -12.85 8.08
C MET A 1 -11.90 -12.97 6.60
N GLN A 2 -12.07 -11.84 5.96
CA GLN A 2 -12.31 -11.81 4.52
C GLN A 2 -10.97 -11.87 3.78
N ILE A 3 -10.91 -12.63 2.69
CA ILE A 3 -9.73 -12.70 1.82
C ILE A 3 -10.13 -12.19 0.44
N ILE A 4 -9.40 -11.17 -0.03
CA ILE A 4 -9.62 -10.56 -1.34
C ILE A 4 -8.38 -10.75 -2.19
N ARG A 5 -8.57 -11.31 -3.38
CA ARG A 5 -7.52 -11.50 -4.37
C ARG A 5 -7.93 -10.79 -5.65
N GLU A 6 -7.21 -9.74 -5.99
CA GLU A 6 -7.52 -8.93 -7.16
C GLU A 6 -6.68 -9.37 -8.35
N THR A 7 -7.35 -9.61 -9.47
CA THR A 7 -6.74 -10.09 -10.71
C THR A 7 -7.31 -9.30 -11.89
N GLY A 8 -6.60 -9.33 -13.01
CA GLY A 8 -7.03 -8.68 -14.24
C GLY A 8 -6.10 -7.55 -14.65
N PRO A 9 -6.24 -7.05 -15.91
CA PRO A 9 -5.31 -6.06 -16.48
C PRO A 9 -5.29 -4.72 -15.75
N GLU A 10 -6.43 -4.32 -15.16
CA GLU A 10 -6.54 -3.04 -14.44
C GLU A 10 -6.24 -3.17 -12.96
N SER A 11 -6.06 -4.38 -12.47
CA SER A 11 -5.88 -4.63 -11.03
C SER A 11 -4.53 -4.15 -10.51
N GLY A 12 -3.59 -3.77 -11.38
CA GLY A 12 -2.28 -3.28 -10.99
C GLY A 12 -2.19 -1.78 -10.75
N ASP A 13 -3.23 -0.99 -11.01
CA ASP A 13 -3.21 0.46 -10.84
C ASP A 13 -3.06 0.83 -9.36
N ILE A 14 -1.88 1.34 -9.01
CA ILE A 14 -1.52 1.59 -7.61
C ILE A 14 -2.33 2.72 -6.98
N LEU A 15 -2.76 3.71 -7.74
CA LEU A 15 -3.54 4.82 -7.20
C LEU A 15 -4.91 4.33 -6.75
N ILE A 16 -5.54 3.49 -7.56
CA ILE A 16 -6.82 2.86 -7.21
C ILE A 16 -6.64 1.97 -5.98
N HIS A 17 -5.59 1.16 -5.94
CA HIS A 17 -5.32 0.28 -4.80
C HIS A 17 -5.04 1.06 -3.53
N HIS A 18 -4.31 2.16 -3.63
CA HIS A 18 -4.03 2.99 -2.45
C HIS A 18 -5.30 3.60 -1.87
N ASP A 19 -6.20 4.09 -2.72
CA ASP A 19 -7.48 4.63 -2.26
C ASP A 19 -8.34 3.54 -1.62
N GLN A 20 -8.36 2.34 -2.21
CA GLN A 20 -9.05 1.18 -1.63
C GLN A 20 -8.45 0.78 -0.29
N THR A 21 -7.13 0.83 -0.15
CA THR A 21 -6.43 0.53 1.09
C THR A 21 -6.88 1.48 2.21
N VAL A 22 -6.90 2.77 1.93
CA VAL A 22 -7.34 3.78 2.90
C VAL A 22 -8.80 3.57 3.29
N GLN A 23 -9.66 3.28 2.30
CA GLN A 23 -11.08 3.02 2.53
C GLN A 23 -11.30 1.77 3.40
N MET A 24 -10.63 0.67 3.06
CA MET A 24 -10.75 -0.57 3.83
C MET A 24 -10.24 -0.42 5.26
N LEU A 25 -9.15 0.33 5.43
CA LEU A 25 -8.61 0.61 6.76
C LEU A 25 -9.64 1.33 7.63
N ARG A 26 -10.34 2.32 7.07
CA ARG A 26 -11.40 3.04 7.77
C ARG A 26 -12.58 2.13 8.11
N GLU A 27 -12.99 1.28 7.18
CA GLU A 27 -14.10 0.36 7.36
C GLU A 27 -13.82 -0.67 8.46
N VAL A 28 -12.61 -1.23 8.49
CA VAL A 28 -12.21 -2.19 9.54
C VAL A 28 -12.09 -1.48 10.88
N ALA A 29 -11.51 -0.29 10.92
CA ALA A 29 -11.35 0.48 12.15
C ALA A 29 -12.70 0.88 12.77
N SER A 30 -13.71 1.16 11.95
CA SER A 30 -15.05 1.54 12.40
C SER A 30 -15.97 0.36 12.67
N GLY A 31 -15.53 -0.86 12.41
CA GLY A 31 -16.35 -2.06 12.58
C GLY A 31 -17.31 -2.34 11.44
N GLN A 32 -17.26 -1.58 10.35
CA GLN A 32 -18.11 -1.79 9.18
C GLN A 32 -17.67 -2.97 8.33
N ARG A 33 -16.44 -3.41 8.51
CA ARG A 33 -15.86 -4.54 7.79
C ARG A 33 -15.08 -5.41 8.76
N GLU A 34 -15.18 -6.73 8.61
CA GLU A 34 -14.35 -7.66 9.39
C GLU A 34 -12.87 -7.54 9.00
N ALA A 35 -11.99 -8.15 9.78
CA ALA A 35 -10.57 -8.24 9.43
C ALA A 35 -10.43 -8.78 8.01
N THR A 36 -9.56 -8.17 7.20
CA THR A 36 -9.44 -8.45 5.78
C THR A 36 -7.98 -8.61 5.38
N LEU A 37 -7.72 -9.62 4.57
CA LEU A 37 -6.44 -9.82 3.88
C LEU A 37 -6.68 -9.57 2.40
N ARG A 38 -5.93 -8.64 1.82
CA ARG A 38 -6.05 -8.29 0.41
C ARG A 38 -4.72 -8.47 -0.29
N MET A 39 -4.76 -9.05 -1.48
CA MET A 39 -3.56 -9.34 -2.28
C MET A 39 -3.75 -8.84 -3.71
N TYR A 40 -2.72 -8.24 -4.28
CA TYR A 40 -2.72 -7.82 -5.68
C TYR A 40 -1.30 -7.71 -6.23
N GLN A 41 -1.18 -7.72 -7.55
CA GLN A 41 0.07 -7.49 -8.26
C GLN A 41 0.08 -6.05 -8.75
N PRO A 42 1.05 -5.22 -8.33
CA PRO A 42 1.09 -3.81 -8.71
C PRO A 42 1.69 -3.62 -10.11
N ASN A 43 1.35 -2.51 -10.74
CA ASN A 43 2.14 -1.99 -11.85
C ASN A 43 3.49 -1.50 -11.32
N PRO A 44 4.52 -1.33 -12.16
CA PRO A 44 5.77 -0.74 -11.71
C PRO A 44 5.53 0.61 -11.04
N THR A 45 5.89 0.71 -9.76
CA THR A 45 5.56 1.87 -8.93
C THR A 45 6.67 2.13 -7.93
N VAL A 46 6.99 3.39 -7.70
CA VAL A 46 7.77 3.79 -6.53
C VAL A 46 6.81 4.52 -5.57
N ALA A 47 6.64 3.93 -4.39
CA ALA A 47 5.80 4.49 -3.35
C ALA A 47 6.68 5.23 -2.34
N PHE A 48 6.54 6.54 -2.26
CA PHE A 48 7.25 7.38 -1.30
C PHE A 48 6.42 7.55 -0.03
N GLY A 49 7.10 7.75 1.09
CA GLY A 49 6.47 8.18 2.32
C GLY A 49 6.28 9.70 2.33
N ARG A 50 5.48 10.21 3.26
CA ARG A 50 5.26 11.66 3.39
C ARG A 50 6.55 12.43 3.68
N ARG A 51 7.48 11.84 4.43
CA ARG A 51 8.76 12.46 4.74
C ARG A 51 9.63 12.62 3.50
N ASP A 52 9.54 11.67 2.58
CA ASP A 52 10.29 11.74 1.32
C ASP A 52 9.85 12.92 0.49
N GLU A 53 8.55 13.23 0.49
CA GLU A 53 7.98 14.36 -0.22
C GLU A 53 8.57 15.70 0.23
N LEU A 54 8.95 15.80 1.49
CA LEU A 54 9.55 17.00 2.07
C LEU A 54 11.06 17.12 1.79
N ASN A 55 11.66 16.07 1.25
CA ASN A 55 13.08 16.06 0.91
C ASN A 55 13.33 16.91 -0.35
N PRO A 56 14.37 17.77 -0.36
CA PRO A 56 14.67 18.60 -1.55
C PRO A 56 14.92 17.79 -2.82
N GLY A 57 15.34 16.53 -2.71
CA GLY A 57 15.59 15.64 -3.84
C GLY A 57 14.33 14.96 -4.39
N PHE A 58 13.16 15.15 -3.78
CA PHE A 58 11.95 14.44 -4.17
C PHE A 58 11.53 14.69 -5.61
N ALA A 59 11.57 15.93 -6.06
CA ALA A 59 11.15 16.28 -7.43
C ALA A 59 12.01 15.58 -8.48
N ALA A 60 13.33 15.56 -8.28
CA ALA A 60 14.27 14.90 -9.19
C ALA A 60 14.08 13.37 -9.16
N ALA A 61 13.88 12.80 -7.97
CA ALA A 61 13.64 11.37 -7.82
C ALA A 61 12.33 10.94 -8.50
N SER A 62 11.26 11.72 -8.33
CA SER A 62 9.96 11.45 -8.97
C SER A 62 10.08 11.50 -10.50
N ALA A 63 10.78 12.48 -11.05
CA ALA A 63 11.00 12.60 -12.48
C ALA A 63 11.78 11.40 -13.02
N ALA A 64 12.82 10.97 -12.31
CA ALA A 64 13.62 9.82 -12.71
C ALA A 64 12.77 8.53 -12.72
N CYS A 65 11.91 8.34 -11.72
CA CYS A 65 11.00 7.19 -11.68
C CYS A 65 10.07 7.17 -12.89
N ALA A 66 9.47 8.30 -13.22
CA ALA A 66 8.57 8.41 -14.38
C ALA A 66 9.31 8.13 -15.70
N GLU A 67 10.54 8.60 -15.84
CA GLU A 67 11.36 8.33 -17.03
C GLU A 67 11.64 6.84 -17.22
N HIS A 68 11.74 6.08 -16.13
CA HIS A 68 11.98 4.64 -16.17
C HIS A 68 10.71 3.80 -16.20
N GLY A 69 9.55 4.43 -16.41
CA GLY A 69 8.29 3.71 -16.56
C GLY A 69 7.63 3.31 -15.26
N PHE A 70 8.04 3.91 -14.13
CA PHE A 70 7.41 3.68 -12.84
C PHE A 70 6.37 4.75 -12.53
N GLU A 71 5.24 4.33 -12.00
CA GLU A 71 4.28 5.26 -11.41
C GLU A 71 4.84 5.78 -10.09
N VAL A 72 4.45 7.00 -9.73
CA VAL A 72 4.87 7.61 -8.47
C VAL A 72 3.66 7.75 -7.55
N LEU A 73 3.81 7.27 -6.34
CA LEU A 73 2.78 7.35 -5.30
C LEU A 73 3.39 7.95 -4.04
N VAL A 74 2.71 8.90 -3.40
CA VAL A 74 3.02 9.31 -2.04
C VAL A 74 1.98 8.67 -1.13
N ARG A 75 2.41 7.76 -0.26
CA ARG A 75 1.50 7.02 0.61
C ARG A 75 0.94 7.90 1.71
N LYS A 76 -0.33 7.71 2.00
CA LYS A 76 -1.01 8.32 3.15
C LYS A 76 -0.76 7.56 4.44
N VAL A 77 -0.31 6.32 4.33
CA VAL A 77 0.09 5.49 5.47
C VAL A 77 1.61 5.56 5.63
N GLY A 78 2.11 5.21 6.82
CA GLY A 78 3.52 5.33 7.12
C GLY A 78 4.42 4.40 6.31
N GLY A 79 5.74 4.59 6.45
CA GLY A 79 6.76 3.75 5.85
C GLY A 79 7.77 4.52 5.03
N HIS A 80 8.84 3.84 4.63
CA HIS A 80 9.88 4.36 3.75
C HIS A 80 9.54 4.15 2.29
N ALA A 81 10.32 4.74 1.41
CA ALA A 81 10.17 4.54 -0.03
C ALA A 81 10.37 3.06 -0.39
N ALA A 82 9.54 2.56 -1.27
CA ALA A 82 9.61 1.19 -1.77
C ALA A 82 9.29 1.15 -3.26
N ALA A 83 9.99 0.30 -3.99
CA ALA A 83 9.74 0.10 -5.41
C ALA A 83 9.05 -1.24 -5.62
N TYR A 84 8.02 -1.23 -6.44
CA TYR A 84 7.28 -2.44 -6.84
C TYR A 84 7.37 -2.65 -8.34
N HIS A 85 7.28 -3.89 -8.77
CA HIS A 85 7.11 -4.23 -10.18
C HIS A 85 6.09 -5.37 -10.30
N GLN A 86 5.78 -5.77 -11.53
CA GLN A 86 4.73 -6.75 -11.80
C GLN A 86 5.03 -8.15 -11.22
N GLY A 87 6.28 -8.42 -10.88
CA GLY A 87 6.67 -9.66 -10.21
C GLY A 87 6.46 -9.66 -8.70
N CYS A 88 6.07 -8.51 -8.12
CA CYS A 88 5.81 -8.39 -6.70
C CYS A 88 4.37 -8.78 -6.38
N LEU A 89 4.17 -9.25 -5.16
CA LEU A 89 2.84 -9.43 -4.59
C LEU A 89 2.69 -8.46 -3.42
N VAL A 90 1.69 -7.59 -3.48
CA VAL A 90 1.36 -6.71 -2.37
C VAL A 90 0.29 -7.40 -1.52
N VAL A 91 0.54 -7.44 -0.22
CA VAL A 91 -0.39 -8.02 0.75
C VAL A 91 -0.72 -6.97 1.79
N ASP A 92 -1.99 -6.62 1.88
CA ASP A 92 -2.50 -5.73 2.90
C ASP A 92 -3.31 -6.55 3.91
N HIS A 93 -3.01 -6.39 5.19
CA HIS A 93 -3.74 -7.05 6.26
C HIS A 93 -4.36 -6.00 7.17
N PHE A 94 -5.69 -5.95 7.19
CA PHE A 94 -6.48 -5.00 7.97
C PHE A 94 -7.06 -5.70 9.18
N GLN A 95 -6.75 -5.18 10.37
CA GLN A 95 -7.27 -5.70 11.65
C GLN A 95 -7.86 -4.57 12.47
N PRO A 96 -8.88 -4.85 13.31
CA PRO A 96 -9.32 -3.88 14.31
C PRO A 96 -8.15 -3.46 15.22
N ALA A 97 -8.16 -2.21 15.67
CA ALA A 97 -7.03 -1.64 16.43
C ALA A 97 -6.67 -2.44 17.69
N SER A 98 -7.66 -2.99 18.37
CA SER A 98 -7.46 -3.83 19.57
C SER A 98 -6.68 -5.10 19.25
N ASP A 99 -6.94 -5.71 18.09
CA ASP A 99 -6.27 -6.93 17.66
C ASP A 99 -4.87 -6.63 17.09
N ALA A 100 -4.71 -5.49 16.42
CA ALA A 100 -3.45 -5.10 15.82
C ALA A 100 -2.34 -4.94 16.86
N ARG A 101 -2.67 -4.47 18.05
CA ARG A 101 -1.70 -4.22 19.12
C ARG A 101 -1.06 -5.50 19.64
N SER A 102 -1.85 -6.56 19.87
CA SER A 102 -1.34 -7.86 20.28
C SER A 102 -0.77 -8.66 19.11
N GLY A 103 -1.35 -8.49 17.92
CA GLY A 103 -0.90 -9.16 16.70
C GLY A 103 0.49 -8.74 16.24
N ASN A 104 0.90 -7.50 16.47
CA ASN A 104 2.22 -7.01 16.11
C ASN A 104 3.34 -7.76 16.83
N THR A 105 3.19 -8.01 18.12
CA THR A 105 4.17 -8.78 18.89
C THR A 105 4.33 -10.18 18.32
N LEU A 106 3.23 -10.84 18.00
CA LEU A 106 3.26 -12.20 17.46
C LEU A 106 3.84 -12.26 16.04
N ARG A 107 3.70 -11.21 15.24
CA ARG A 107 4.19 -11.18 13.87
C ARG A 107 5.70 -10.98 13.78
N TYR A 108 6.28 -10.24 14.70
CA TYR A 108 7.67 -9.81 14.60
C TYR A 108 8.60 -10.49 15.61
N GLU A 109 8.05 -11.33 16.44
CA GLU A 109 8.82 -12.24 17.29
C GLU A 109 9.05 -13.58 16.59
#